data_9ef905a99bf2a52daddc2f04cf216089
#
_entry.id   9ef905a99bf2a52daddc2f04cf216089
#
_cell.length_a   1.000
_cell.length_b   1.000
_cell.length_c   1.000
_cell.angle_alpha   90.00
_cell.angle_beta   90.00
_cell.angle_gamma   90.00
#
_symmetry.space_group_name_H-M   'P 1'
#
loop_
_entity.id
_entity.type
_entity.pdbx_description
1 polymer ?
#
loop_
_entity_poly.entity_id
_entity_poly.type
_entity_poly.pdbx_seq_one_letter_code
_entity_poly.pdbx_strand_id
1 'polypeptide(L)'
;MPSAFDLDQTYIHLDHPDALELAVGDDFWETIDQRPELSRGYLMMVGPMDATWTTWERHPAGEEIVYLLSGSVDFVLDLPGGEQTVELRGRACTIVPRNTWHRAIVHEPGDMLFVTPGEGTSHRPL
;
A
#
# COMPACT_ATOMS: atom_id res chain seq x y z
N MET A 1 25.86 -10.18 -0.23
CA MET A 1 25.72 -10.26 1.24
C MET A 1 24.45 -9.57 1.68
N PRO A 2 23.66 -10.19 2.55
CA PRO A 2 22.51 -9.49 3.12
C PRO A 2 22.94 -8.25 3.90
N SER A 3 22.10 -7.22 3.82
CA SER A 3 22.34 -5.97 4.53
C SER A 3 21.01 -5.41 5.02
N ALA A 4 21.07 -4.47 5.98
CA ALA A 4 19.90 -3.73 6.42
C ALA A 4 19.65 -2.54 5.49
N PHE A 5 18.37 -2.24 5.27
CA PHE A 5 17.98 -1.09 4.46
C PHE A 5 16.61 -0.56 4.93
N ASP A 6 16.29 0.67 4.56
CA ASP A 6 15.03 1.31 4.93
C ASP A 6 13.98 1.10 3.84
N LEU A 7 12.81 0.61 4.24
CA LEU A 7 11.70 0.33 3.31
C LEU A 7 11.04 1.60 2.75
N ASP A 8 11.37 2.77 3.24
CA ASP A 8 10.90 4.02 2.66
C ASP A 8 11.76 4.48 1.47
N GLN A 9 12.98 3.93 1.33
CA GLN A 9 13.92 4.27 0.25
C GLN A 9 14.25 3.09 -0.65
N THR A 10 14.07 1.88 -0.15
CA THR A 10 14.30 0.64 -0.91
C THR A 10 13.12 -0.27 -0.65
N TYR A 11 12.33 -0.50 -1.69
CA TYR A 11 11.16 -1.38 -1.59
C TYR A 11 11.55 -2.83 -1.80
N ILE A 12 10.66 -3.75 -1.45
CA ILE A 12 10.87 -5.17 -1.71
C ILE A 12 9.81 -5.64 -2.70
N HIS A 13 10.25 -6.31 -3.76
CA HIS A 13 9.35 -7.01 -4.67
C HIS A 13 9.27 -8.47 -4.23
N LEU A 14 8.09 -8.90 -3.79
CA LEU A 14 7.80 -10.26 -3.37
C LEU A 14 7.16 -11.01 -4.53
N ASP A 15 7.91 -11.93 -5.14
CA ASP A 15 7.41 -12.80 -6.20
C ASP A 15 7.93 -14.21 -5.88
N HIS A 16 7.12 -14.97 -5.13
CA HIS A 16 7.52 -16.26 -4.58
C HIS A 16 8.27 -17.12 -5.61
N PRO A 17 9.43 -17.70 -5.30
CA PRO A 17 10.08 -17.72 -3.97
C PRO A 17 11.04 -16.56 -3.69
N ASP A 18 11.04 -15.52 -4.52
CA ASP A 18 12.02 -14.46 -4.47
C ASP A 18 11.52 -13.24 -3.69
N ALA A 19 12.45 -12.55 -3.05
CA ALA A 19 12.24 -11.23 -2.44
C ALA A 19 13.41 -10.36 -2.89
N LEU A 20 13.13 -9.38 -3.76
CA LEU A 20 14.16 -8.57 -4.40
C LEU A 20 14.09 -7.13 -3.93
N GLU A 21 15.27 -6.55 -3.63
CA GLU A 21 15.38 -5.13 -3.29
C GLU A 21 15.21 -4.28 -4.55
N LEU A 22 14.44 -3.20 -4.43
CA LEU A 22 14.21 -2.23 -5.49
C LEU A 22 14.61 -0.85 -4.99
N ALA A 23 15.68 -0.29 -5.53
CA ALA A 23 16.04 1.10 -5.24
C ALA A 23 14.96 2.03 -5.79
N VAL A 24 14.50 2.97 -4.97
CA VAL A 24 13.42 3.88 -5.32
C VAL A 24 14.00 5.27 -5.58
N GLY A 25 13.89 5.74 -6.83
CA GLY A 25 14.24 7.10 -7.21
C GLY A 25 13.00 7.98 -7.27
N ASP A 26 13.21 9.25 -7.59
CA ASP A 26 12.12 10.24 -7.65
C ASP A 26 11.07 9.92 -8.70
N ASP A 27 11.45 9.16 -9.74
CA ASP A 27 10.58 8.80 -10.85
C ASP A 27 9.98 7.38 -10.74
N PHE A 28 10.13 6.72 -9.60
CA PHE A 28 9.68 5.32 -9.45
C PHE A 28 8.21 5.14 -9.83
N TRP A 29 7.33 5.96 -9.24
CA TRP A 29 5.89 5.84 -9.47
C TRP A 29 5.48 6.27 -10.88
N GLU A 30 6.23 7.19 -11.49
CA GLU A 30 5.97 7.64 -12.86
C GLU A 30 6.34 6.58 -13.89
N THR A 31 7.32 5.71 -13.56
CA THR A 31 7.88 4.73 -14.49
C THR A 31 7.54 3.29 -14.13
N ILE A 32 6.74 3.06 -13.10
CA ILE A 32 6.42 1.70 -12.62
C ILE A 32 5.75 0.86 -13.72
N ASP A 33 4.95 1.47 -14.58
CA ASP A 33 4.27 0.77 -15.67
C ASP A 33 5.23 0.26 -16.74
N GLN A 34 6.47 0.77 -16.77
CA GLN A 34 7.52 0.34 -17.68
C GLN A 34 8.29 -0.87 -17.15
N ARG A 35 7.90 -1.38 -16.00
CA ARG A 35 8.55 -2.51 -15.33
C ARG A 35 7.56 -3.67 -15.20
N PRO A 36 7.39 -4.47 -16.27
CA PRO A 36 6.36 -5.52 -16.29
C PRO A 36 6.57 -6.61 -15.23
N GLU A 37 7.80 -6.80 -14.75
CA GLU A 37 8.06 -7.75 -13.67
C GLU A 37 7.34 -7.36 -12.38
N LEU A 38 7.05 -6.08 -12.17
CA LEU A 38 6.37 -5.59 -10.97
C LEU A 38 4.86 -5.80 -11.03
N SER A 39 4.31 -6.24 -12.16
CA SER A 39 2.90 -6.61 -12.25
C SER A 39 2.60 -7.94 -11.54
N ARG A 40 3.63 -8.76 -11.29
CA ARG A 40 3.48 -10.02 -10.56
C ARG A 40 3.82 -9.82 -9.09
N GLY A 41 3.24 -10.68 -8.23
CA GLY A 41 3.57 -10.69 -6.81
C GLY A 41 3.11 -9.43 -6.09
N TYR A 42 3.89 -9.03 -5.11
CA TYR A 42 3.56 -7.92 -4.20
C TYR A 42 4.72 -6.95 -4.08
N LEU A 43 4.38 -5.70 -3.90
CA LEU A 43 5.34 -4.65 -3.55
C LEU A 43 5.19 -4.35 -2.07
N MET A 44 6.29 -4.46 -1.33
CA MET A 44 6.34 -4.16 0.10
C MET A 44 7.12 -2.87 0.32
N MET A 45 6.52 -1.92 1.01
CA MET A 45 7.11 -0.60 1.18
C MET A 45 6.59 0.10 2.43
N VAL A 46 7.34 1.07 2.92
CA VAL A 46 6.87 2.01 3.94
C VAL A 46 6.69 3.36 3.28
N GLY A 47 5.56 3.99 3.54
CA GLY A 47 5.27 5.33 3.06
C GLY A 47 4.72 6.22 4.16
N PRO A 48 4.90 7.55 4.02
CA PRO A 48 4.33 8.49 4.97
C PRO A 48 2.82 8.60 4.79
N MET A 49 2.12 8.73 5.91
CA MET A 49 0.70 9.02 5.94
C MET A 49 0.54 10.42 6.53
N ASP A 50 0.78 11.42 5.69
CA ASP A 50 0.82 12.83 6.11
C ASP A 50 -0.51 13.55 5.91
N ALA A 51 -1.32 13.08 4.97
CA ALA A 51 -2.58 13.74 4.63
C ALA A 51 -3.63 12.70 4.24
N THR A 52 -4.89 13.03 4.52
CA THR A 52 -6.04 12.25 4.07
C THR A 52 -6.00 12.11 2.54
N TRP A 53 -6.28 10.91 2.05
CA TRP A 53 -6.28 10.65 0.61
C TRP A 53 -7.43 11.39 -0.08
N THR A 54 -7.14 11.85 -1.28
CA THR A 54 -8.11 12.62 -2.09
C THR A 54 -8.81 11.77 -3.13
N THR A 55 -8.43 10.49 -3.24
CA THR A 55 -9.03 9.54 -4.17
C THR A 55 -9.23 8.19 -3.49
N TRP A 56 -10.13 7.40 -4.06
CA TRP A 56 -10.23 5.98 -3.75
C TRP A 56 -9.19 5.21 -4.55
N GLU A 57 -8.75 4.08 -4.01
CA GLU A 57 -7.81 3.18 -4.66
C GLU A 57 -8.34 1.75 -4.61
N ARG A 58 -8.02 0.95 -5.63
CA ARG A 58 -8.46 -0.44 -5.72
C ARG A 58 -7.38 -1.30 -6.36
N HIS A 59 -7.21 -2.52 -5.83
CA HIS A 59 -6.26 -3.50 -6.33
C HIS A 59 -6.97 -4.78 -6.79
N PRO A 60 -7.20 -4.97 -8.10
CA PRO A 60 -7.90 -6.15 -8.60
C PRO A 60 -7.06 -7.43 -8.56
N ALA A 61 -5.73 -7.32 -8.45
CA ALA A 61 -4.84 -8.48 -8.51
C ALA A 61 -4.81 -9.30 -7.22
N GLY A 62 -5.21 -8.74 -6.08
CA GLY A 62 -5.18 -9.47 -4.81
C GLY A 62 -5.55 -8.60 -3.62
N GLU A 63 -5.45 -9.18 -2.44
CA GLU A 63 -5.67 -8.48 -1.18
C GLU A 63 -4.44 -7.65 -0.83
N GLU A 64 -4.66 -6.50 -0.21
CA GLU A 64 -3.59 -5.63 0.27
C GLU A 64 -3.50 -5.72 1.79
N ILE A 65 -2.28 -5.74 2.31
CA ILE A 65 -2.03 -5.63 3.74
C ILE A 65 -1.58 -4.21 4.04
N VAL A 66 -2.21 -3.58 5.02
CA VAL A 66 -1.79 -2.27 5.52
C VAL A 66 -1.52 -2.38 7.02
N TYR A 67 -0.38 -1.90 7.45
CA TYR A 67 0.10 -2.00 8.82
C TYR A 67 0.56 -0.63 9.28
N LEU A 68 -0.14 -0.07 10.28
CA LEU A 68 0.21 1.23 10.84
C LEU A 68 1.44 1.10 11.74
N LEU A 69 2.49 1.83 11.42
CA LEU A 69 3.72 1.88 12.24
C LEU A 69 3.66 2.99 13.27
N SER A 70 3.06 4.13 12.91
CA SER A 70 2.90 5.27 13.78
C SER A 70 1.76 6.15 13.29
N GLY A 71 1.23 7.01 14.15
CA GLY A 71 0.14 7.90 13.80
C GLY A 71 -1.23 7.31 14.08
N SER A 72 -2.25 7.84 13.42
CA SER A 72 -3.65 7.45 13.62
C SER A 72 -4.38 7.61 12.29
N VAL A 73 -4.88 6.51 11.74
CA VAL A 73 -5.45 6.45 10.39
C VAL A 73 -6.70 5.58 10.39
N ASP A 74 -7.75 6.03 9.70
CA ASP A 74 -8.91 5.20 9.39
C ASP A 74 -8.85 4.78 7.93
N PHE A 75 -9.12 3.51 7.67
CA PHE A 75 -9.35 3.03 6.32
C PHE A 75 -10.84 2.84 6.10
N VAL A 76 -11.37 3.52 5.09
CA VAL A 76 -12.77 3.38 4.68
C VAL A 76 -12.81 2.42 3.51
N LEU A 77 -13.57 1.35 3.64
CA LEU A 77 -13.73 0.30 2.64
C LEU A 77 -15.14 0.40 2.05
N ASP A 78 -15.24 0.46 0.73
CA ASP A 78 -16.52 0.47 0.03
C ASP A 78 -16.92 -0.98 -0.27
N LEU A 79 -17.66 -1.58 0.64
CA LEU A 79 -18.08 -2.98 0.58
C LEU A 79 -19.50 -3.10 0.00
N PRO A 80 -19.90 -4.30 -0.48
CA PRO A 80 -21.24 -4.49 -1.06
C PRO A 80 -22.40 -4.10 -0.12
N GLY A 81 -22.21 -4.24 1.19
CA GLY A 81 -23.22 -3.87 2.19
C GLY A 81 -23.17 -2.41 2.63
N GLY A 82 -22.24 -1.62 2.09
CA GLY A 82 -22.02 -0.23 2.45
C GLY A 82 -20.59 0.00 2.93
N GLU A 83 -20.28 1.25 3.24
CA GLU A 83 -18.97 1.63 3.71
C GLU A 83 -18.71 1.10 5.12
N GLN A 84 -17.51 0.59 5.34
CA GLN A 84 -17.02 0.20 6.65
C GLN A 84 -15.73 0.95 6.94
N THR A 85 -15.64 1.49 8.16
CA THR A 85 -14.42 2.17 8.61
C THR A 85 -13.63 1.24 9.53
N VAL A 86 -12.35 1.06 9.23
CA VAL A 86 -11.41 0.30 10.04
C VAL A 86 -10.47 1.30 10.71
N GLU A 87 -10.53 1.40 12.02
CA GLU A 87 -9.68 2.31 12.78
C GLU A 87 -8.34 1.66 13.08
N LEU A 88 -7.26 2.24 12.55
CA LEU A 88 -5.90 1.77 12.80
C LEU A 88 -5.24 2.67 13.83
N ARG A 89 -4.89 2.08 14.97
CA ARG A 89 -4.24 2.75 16.10
C ARG A 89 -3.14 1.85 16.64
N GLY A 90 -2.08 2.46 17.16
CA GLY A 90 -0.94 1.70 17.64
C GLY A 90 -0.30 0.96 16.48
N ARG A 91 -0.10 -0.32 16.57
CA ARG A 91 0.47 -1.15 15.49
C ARG A 91 -0.60 -2.03 14.86
N ALA A 92 -1.76 -1.46 14.62
CA ALA A 92 -2.87 -2.21 14.03
C ALA A 92 -2.61 -2.51 12.55
N CYS A 93 -3.13 -3.63 12.11
CA CYS A 93 -3.02 -4.13 10.75
C CYS A 93 -4.41 -4.50 10.26
N THR A 94 -4.68 -4.30 8.98
CA THR A 94 -5.89 -4.84 8.36
C THR A 94 -5.59 -5.36 6.97
N ILE A 95 -6.50 -6.18 6.45
CA ILE A 95 -6.42 -6.70 5.09
C ILE A 95 -7.54 -6.03 4.31
N VAL A 96 -7.17 -5.32 3.24
CA VAL A 96 -8.13 -4.75 2.29
C VAL A 96 -8.50 -5.86 1.31
N PRO A 97 -9.76 -6.27 1.22
CA PRO A 97 -10.15 -7.36 0.32
C PRO A 97 -9.85 -7.02 -1.13
N ARG A 98 -9.61 -8.05 -1.91
CA ARG A 98 -9.35 -7.91 -3.34
C ARG A 98 -10.43 -7.08 -4.02
N ASN A 99 -10.00 -6.18 -4.89
CA ASN A 99 -10.89 -5.39 -5.76
C ASN A 99 -11.87 -4.50 -4.98
N THR A 100 -11.47 -4.05 -3.80
CA THR A 100 -12.29 -3.20 -2.93
C THR A 100 -11.77 -1.77 -2.97
N TRP A 101 -12.64 -0.82 -3.31
CA TRP A 101 -12.32 0.59 -3.22
C TRP A 101 -12.07 0.95 -1.75
N HIS A 102 -10.97 1.62 -1.49
CA HIS A 102 -10.59 2.02 -0.14
C HIS A 102 -9.89 3.37 -0.18
N ARG A 103 -9.94 4.06 0.96
CA ARG A 103 -9.25 5.34 1.13
C ARG A 103 -8.85 5.52 2.58
N ALA A 104 -7.85 6.35 2.80
CA ALA A 104 -7.33 6.63 4.13
C ALA A 104 -7.73 8.03 4.60
N ILE A 105 -8.16 8.11 5.86
CA ILE A 105 -8.37 9.38 6.58
C ILE A 105 -7.29 9.46 7.64
N VAL A 106 -6.43 10.47 7.55
CA VAL A 106 -5.31 10.64 8.47
C VAL A 106 -5.72 11.60 9.60
N HIS A 107 -5.76 11.08 10.81
CA HIS A 107 -6.02 11.88 12.02
C HIS A 107 -4.73 12.42 12.63
N GLU A 108 -3.71 11.56 12.71
CA GLU A 108 -2.36 11.94 13.13
C GLU A 108 -1.37 11.41 12.10
N PRO A 109 -0.47 12.27 11.57
CA PRO A 109 0.55 11.81 10.62
C PRO A 109 1.45 10.73 11.21
N GLY A 110 1.93 9.85 10.34
CA GLY A 110 2.82 8.76 10.72
C GLY A 110 3.25 7.97 9.51
N ASP A 111 3.70 6.75 9.74
CA ASP A 111 4.18 5.85 8.69
C ASP A 111 3.34 4.58 8.62
N MET A 112 3.25 4.03 7.43
CA MET A 112 2.49 2.80 7.19
C MET A 112 3.28 1.86 6.30
N LEU A 113 3.24 0.57 6.66
CA LEU A 113 3.76 -0.50 5.82
C LEU A 113 2.63 -0.98 4.91
N PHE A 114 2.93 -1.08 3.62
CA PHE A 114 2.01 -1.59 2.61
C PHE A 114 2.60 -2.86 2.00
N VAL A 115 1.76 -3.88 1.83
CA VAL A 115 2.07 -5.05 1.00
C VAL A 115 0.97 -5.08 -0.06
N THR A 116 1.31 -4.59 -1.25
CA THR A 116 0.34 -4.23 -2.28
C THR A 116 0.50 -5.14 -3.50
N PRO A 117 -0.59 -5.77 -4.00
CA PRO A 117 -0.52 -6.55 -5.23
C PRO A 117 -0.24 -5.65 -6.44
N GLY A 118 0.51 -6.18 -7.41
CA GLY A 118 1.17 -5.37 -8.42
C GLY A 118 0.28 -4.83 -9.53
N GLU A 119 -0.59 -5.66 -10.10
CA GLU A 119 -1.20 -5.34 -11.40
C GLU A 119 -2.57 -4.69 -11.27
N GLY A 120 -2.81 -3.65 -12.10
CA GLY A 120 -4.14 -3.13 -12.34
C GLY A 120 -4.68 -2.19 -11.28
N THR A 121 -3.82 -1.63 -10.43
CA THR A 121 -4.25 -0.62 -9.45
C THR A 121 -4.99 0.51 -10.15
N SER A 122 -6.16 0.86 -9.64
CA SER A 122 -7.04 1.90 -10.19
C SER A 122 -7.36 2.93 -9.13
N HIS A 123 -7.67 4.13 -9.60
CA HIS A 123 -8.08 5.24 -8.74
C HIS A 123 -9.39 5.83 -9.25
N ARG A 124 -10.20 6.39 -8.37
CA ARG A 124 -11.38 7.17 -8.73
C ARG A 124 -11.54 8.35 -7.79
N PRO A 125 -12.19 9.45 -8.22
CA PRO A 125 -12.46 10.59 -7.34
C PRO A 125 -13.37 10.20 -6.17
N LEU A 126 -13.26 10.97 -5.11
CA LEU A 126 -14.18 10.84 -3.95
C LEU A 126 -15.61 11.17 -4.33
#